data_2a288d4c9be2035ada8371a8732138d7
#
_entry.id   2a288d4c9be2035ada8371a8732138d7
#
_cell.length_a   1.000
_cell.length_b   1.000
_cell.length_c   1.000
_cell.angle_alpha   90.00
_cell.angle_beta   90.00
_cell.angle_gamma   90.00
#
_symmetry.space_group_name_H-M   'P 1'
#
loop_
_entity.id
_entity.type
_entity.pdbx_description
1 polymer ?
#
loop_
_entity_poly.entity_id
_entity_poly.type
_entity_poly.pdbx_seq_one_letter_code
_entity_poly.pdbx_strand_id
1 'polypeptide(L)'
;MAKRKNNIDDIDIVDDFELEDIDDFDPFDVLDDSYEDEKSYGNDKPQGGNTSNRRNKKKKKNPALVWAGRVGATLLSTVLILVIFLYAVMAMLVYGPSKTAKIQFVLSVQETSAIGFLANWFCSQDEIDQIKANNAIKDTDEITDAGLVNIDTAAQDPETPDIEIVDVKGATYSGKLMIVKDPARLFVGTVPEFTNGNGMVVADIAKRYDAIGGVNGGEFVDGETTYTAMPIGLVMKDGEILNDNGGTSHVTGITFDNKLVMGNMTSAKAVELGIRDCVNVSSDIGPFLIINGEPQDVDGVGGGLNPRTAIGQRADG
;
A
#
# COMPACT_ATOMS: atom_id res chain seq x y z
N MET A 1 4.15 10.60 -52.96
CA MET A 1 4.63 9.61 -52.02
C MET A 1 3.57 9.35 -50.95
N ALA A 2 3.13 8.12 -50.81
CA ALA A 2 1.83 7.77 -50.28
C ALA A 2 1.76 7.83 -48.74
N LYS A 3 0.71 8.52 -48.24
CA LYS A 3 0.24 8.42 -46.85
C LYS A 3 -0.53 7.12 -46.68
N ARG A 4 -0.05 6.22 -45.83
CA ARG A 4 -0.85 5.11 -45.33
C ARG A 4 -1.69 5.60 -44.16
N LYS A 5 -3.01 5.65 -44.34
CA LYS A 5 -4.00 5.70 -43.27
C LYS A 5 -4.20 4.27 -42.78
N ASN A 6 -3.98 4.03 -41.50
CA ASN A 6 -4.49 2.82 -40.84
C ASN A 6 -5.86 3.16 -40.24
N ASN A 7 -6.89 2.56 -40.82
CA ASN A 7 -8.21 2.44 -40.25
C ASN A 7 -8.14 1.36 -39.15
N ILE A 8 -8.54 1.75 -37.95
CA ILE A 8 -8.89 0.83 -36.86
C ILE A 8 -10.36 1.15 -36.53
N ASP A 9 -11.24 0.67 -37.38
CA ASP A 9 -12.67 0.55 -37.10
C ASP A 9 -13.01 -0.86 -37.56
N ASP A 10 -13.25 -1.76 -36.62
CA ASP A 10 -14.02 -3.00 -36.68
C ASP A 10 -13.54 -3.92 -35.55
N ILE A 11 -14.04 -3.66 -34.35
CA ILE A 11 -14.15 -4.68 -33.31
C ILE A 11 -15.64 -4.82 -33.05
N ASP A 12 -16.21 -5.88 -33.64
CA ASP A 12 -17.54 -6.36 -33.32
C ASP A 12 -17.63 -6.70 -31.83
N ILE A 13 -18.39 -5.89 -31.10
CA ILE A 13 -18.84 -6.21 -29.76
C ILE A 13 -19.97 -7.21 -29.92
N VAL A 14 -19.70 -8.44 -29.55
CA VAL A 14 -20.75 -9.48 -29.41
C VAL A 14 -21.43 -9.21 -28.06
N ASP A 15 -22.45 -8.37 -28.08
CA ASP A 15 -23.51 -8.34 -27.08
C ASP A 15 -24.41 -9.54 -27.41
N ASP A 16 -24.54 -10.44 -26.46
CA ASP A 16 -25.70 -11.31 -26.19
C ASP A 16 -25.22 -12.53 -25.43
N PHE A 17 -25.05 -12.37 -24.13
CA PHE A 17 -25.11 -13.51 -23.20
C PHE A 17 -26.41 -13.32 -22.40
N GLU A 18 -27.51 -13.86 -22.92
CA GLU A 18 -28.74 -14.08 -22.16
C GLU A 18 -28.42 -15.07 -21.04
N LEU A 19 -28.51 -14.58 -19.81
CA LEU A 19 -28.56 -15.41 -18.62
C LEU A 19 -29.93 -16.07 -18.60
N GLU A 20 -30.01 -17.32 -19.05
CA GLU A 20 -31.15 -18.17 -18.76
C GLU A 20 -31.25 -18.37 -17.25
N ASP A 21 -32.45 -18.14 -16.73
CA ASP A 21 -32.85 -18.31 -15.35
C ASP A 21 -32.55 -19.74 -14.87
N ILE A 22 -31.51 -19.86 -14.03
CA ILE A 22 -31.27 -21.07 -13.24
C ILE A 22 -31.92 -20.85 -11.86
N ASP A 23 -33.22 -20.64 -11.85
CA ASP A 23 -34.07 -20.79 -10.67
C ASP A 23 -34.66 -22.22 -10.76
N ASP A 24 -33.94 -23.23 -10.27
CA ASP A 24 -34.44 -24.51 -9.75
C ASP A 24 -33.26 -25.52 -9.62
N PHE A 25 -32.17 -25.14 -8.98
CA PHE A 25 -31.22 -26.12 -8.50
C PHE A 25 -31.29 -26.17 -6.97
N ASP A 26 -32.12 -27.10 -6.44
CA ASP A 26 -32.07 -27.45 -5.03
C ASP A 26 -30.96 -28.48 -4.81
N PRO A 27 -29.82 -28.09 -4.17
CA PRO A 27 -28.72 -29.02 -3.97
C PRO A 27 -28.99 -30.09 -2.90
N PHE A 28 -30.21 -30.19 -2.37
CA PHE A 28 -30.59 -31.11 -1.29
C PHE A 28 -31.45 -32.29 -1.71
N ASP A 29 -31.76 -32.41 -3.01
CA ASP A 29 -32.67 -33.47 -3.49
C ASP A 29 -31.95 -34.83 -3.73
N VAL A 30 -30.70 -34.99 -3.34
CA VAL A 30 -29.90 -36.22 -3.65
C VAL A 30 -29.65 -37.11 -2.42
N LEU A 31 -30.23 -36.80 -1.27
CA LEU A 31 -30.04 -37.64 -0.05
C LEU A 31 -31.35 -38.03 0.61
N ASP A 32 -32.33 -38.53 -0.15
CA ASP A 32 -33.46 -39.26 0.39
C ASP A 32 -33.42 -40.73 -0.10
N ASP A 33 -32.48 -41.47 0.47
CA ASP A 33 -32.51 -42.94 0.39
C ASP A 33 -33.56 -43.44 1.40
N SER A 34 -34.77 -43.58 0.89
CA SER A 34 -35.87 -44.32 1.53
C SER A 34 -35.50 -45.79 1.65
N TYR A 35 -35.11 -46.22 2.85
CA TYR A 35 -35.15 -47.63 3.20
C TYR A 35 -36.60 -48.04 3.42
N GLU A 36 -37.16 -48.75 2.43
CA GLU A 36 -38.43 -49.49 2.56
C GLU A 36 -38.24 -50.65 3.56
N ASP A 37 -38.98 -50.59 4.66
CA ASP A 37 -39.17 -51.70 5.57
C ASP A 37 -40.05 -52.79 4.92
N GLU A 38 -39.45 -53.91 4.52
CA GLU A 38 -40.18 -55.14 4.18
C GLU A 38 -40.98 -55.63 5.40
N LYS A 39 -42.29 -55.62 5.28
CA LYS A 39 -43.23 -56.30 6.17
C LYS A 39 -43.23 -57.80 5.88
N SER A 40 -42.55 -58.59 6.71
CA SER A 40 -42.77 -60.04 6.78
C SER A 40 -43.94 -60.33 7.73
N TYR A 41 -44.98 -60.95 7.18
CA TYR A 41 -46.08 -61.58 7.92
C TYR A 41 -45.59 -62.89 8.54
N GLY A 42 -45.67 -63.00 9.87
CA GLY A 42 -45.48 -64.25 10.63
C GLY A 42 -46.34 -64.22 11.87
N ASN A 43 -47.45 -64.95 11.85
CA ASN A 43 -48.27 -65.33 12.99
C ASN A 43 -47.45 -66.25 13.88
N ASP A 44 -47.37 -65.93 15.18
CA ASP A 44 -47.54 -66.92 16.28
C ASP A 44 -47.49 -66.22 17.63
N LYS A 45 -48.48 -66.50 18.45
CA LYS A 45 -48.55 -66.29 19.94
C LYS A 45 -48.27 -67.65 20.60
N PRO A 46 -48.01 -67.75 21.92
CA PRO A 46 -47.73 -66.78 23.01
C PRO A 46 -46.61 -67.26 23.96
N GLN A 47 -46.21 -66.43 24.88
CA GLN A 47 -46.04 -66.67 26.31
C GLN A 47 -44.91 -65.81 26.93
N GLY A 48 -45.30 -65.08 27.93
CA GLY A 48 -44.71 -64.80 29.23
C GLY A 48 -43.22 -64.48 29.36
N GLY A 49 -42.87 -63.22 29.54
CA GLY A 49 -41.55 -62.88 30.01
C GLY A 49 -41.46 -61.36 30.27
N ASN A 50 -41.56 -60.98 31.54
CA ASN A 50 -41.48 -59.63 32.03
C ASN A 50 -40.04 -59.12 31.92
N THR A 51 -39.70 -58.49 30.81
CA THR A 51 -38.40 -57.80 30.64
C THR A 51 -38.70 -56.31 30.42
N SER A 52 -38.30 -55.52 31.39
CA SER A 52 -38.40 -54.05 31.40
C SER A 52 -37.60 -53.47 30.22
N ASN A 53 -38.30 -53.23 29.14
CA ASN A 53 -37.76 -52.55 27.96
C ASN A 53 -37.54 -51.08 28.26
N ARG A 54 -36.34 -50.73 28.78
CA ARG A 54 -35.89 -49.35 28.83
C ARG A 54 -35.76 -48.85 27.41
N ARG A 55 -36.86 -48.32 26.85
CA ARG A 55 -36.83 -47.54 25.63
C ARG A 55 -35.97 -46.30 25.90
N ASN A 56 -34.72 -46.30 25.41
CA ASN A 56 -33.90 -45.10 25.30
C ASN A 56 -34.66 -44.09 24.42
N LYS A 57 -35.40 -43.19 25.08
CA LYS A 57 -35.98 -42.02 24.37
C LYS A 57 -34.81 -41.18 23.87
N LYS A 58 -34.42 -41.35 22.60
CA LYS A 58 -33.51 -40.41 21.92
C LYS A 58 -34.12 -39.03 22.09
N LYS A 59 -33.45 -38.16 22.87
CA LYS A 59 -33.86 -36.75 23.05
C LYS A 59 -33.91 -36.12 21.65
N LYS A 60 -35.08 -35.71 21.19
CA LYS A 60 -35.24 -34.96 19.94
C LYS A 60 -34.39 -33.71 20.06
N LYS A 61 -33.35 -33.59 19.25
CA LYS A 61 -32.53 -32.37 19.18
C LYS A 61 -33.41 -31.24 18.70
N ASN A 62 -33.31 -30.08 19.34
CA ASN A 62 -34.06 -28.87 18.95
C ASN A 62 -33.68 -28.51 17.51
N PRO A 63 -34.63 -28.45 16.56
CA PRO A 63 -34.31 -28.22 15.13
C PRO A 63 -33.61 -26.88 14.91
N ALA A 64 -33.93 -25.85 15.67
CA ALA A 64 -33.22 -24.55 15.64
C ALA A 64 -31.74 -24.66 15.99
N LEU A 65 -31.41 -25.52 17.00
CA LEU A 65 -30.01 -25.74 17.39
C LEU A 65 -29.21 -26.53 16.35
N VAL A 66 -29.89 -27.48 15.68
CA VAL A 66 -29.27 -28.23 14.58
C VAL A 66 -29.01 -27.33 13.36
N TRP A 67 -29.97 -26.47 13.02
CA TRP A 67 -29.84 -25.49 11.94
C TRP A 67 -28.73 -24.47 12.23
N ALA A 68 -28.70 -23.88 13.43
CA ALA A 68 -27.64 -22.98 13.86
C ALA A 68 -26.25 -23.63 13.81
N GLY A 69 -26.14 -24.92 14.19
CA GLY A 69 -24.90 -25.68 14.08
C GLY A 69 -24.44 -25.89 12.63
N ARG A 70 -25.38 -26.14 11.71
CA ARG A 70 -25.07 -26.29 10.28
C ARG A 70 -24.60 -24.96 9.68
N VAL A 71 -25.30 -23.86 9.92
CA VAL A 71 -24.88 -22.53 9.47
C VAL A 71 -23.51 -22.16 10.03
N GLY A 72 -23.27 -22.40 11.32
CA GLY A 72 -21.97 -22.19 11.94
C GLY A 72 -20.85 -23.03 11.31
N ALA A 73 -21.11 -24.30 11.03
CA ALA A 73 -20.14 -25.19 10.37
C ALA A 73 -19.86 -24.75 8.94
N THR A 74 -20.87 -24.30 8.17
CA THR A 74 -20.68 -23.78 6.83
C THR A 74 -19.85 -22.52 6.81
N LEU A 75 -20.15 -21.55 7.70
CA LEU A 75 -19.36 -20.32 7.82
C LEU A 75 -17.89 -20.63 8.20
N LEU A 76 -17.69 -21.51 9.17
CA LEU A 76 -16.34 -21.91 9.60
C LEU A 76 -15.56 -22.58 8.46
N SER A 77 -16.20 -23.52 7.73
CA SER A 77 -15.57 -24.19 6.58
C SER A 77 -15.25 -23.21 5.45
N THR A 78 -16.13 -22.24 5.18
CA THR A 78 -15.89 -21.20 4.17
C THR A 78 -14.67 -20.35 4.55
N VAL A 79 -14.59 -19.89 5.80
CA VAL A 79 -13.44 -19.12 6.30
C VAL A 79 -12.16 -19.95 6.21
N LEU A 80 -12.20 -21.23 6.61
CA LEU A 80 -11.06 -22.12 6.52
C LEU A 80 -10.57 -22.31 5.09
N ILE A 81 -11.47 -22.51 4.14
CA ILE A 81 -11.14 -22.63 2.71
C ILE A 81 -10.48 -21.34 2.20
N LEU A 82 -11.02 -20.16 2.57
CA LEU A 82 -10.42 -18.88 2.19
C LEU A 82 -9.01 -18.72 2.75
N VAL A 83 -8.78 -19.08 4.01
CA VAL A 83 -7.45 -19.02 4.63
C VAL A 83 -6.46 -19.95 3.92
N ILE A 84 -6.88 -21.20 3.64
CA ILE A 84 -6.05 -22.17 2.91
C ILE A 84 -5.74 -21.65 1.49
N PHE A 85 -6.74 -21.09 0.82
CA PHE A 85 -6.56 -20.51 -0.51
C PHE A 85 -5.55 -19.34 -0.50
N LEU A 86 -5.70 -18.40 0.42
CA LEU A 86 -4.76 -17.27 0.56
C LEU A 86 -3.33 -17.76 0.86
N TYR A 87 -3.21 -18.73 1.77
CA TYR A 87 -1.90 -19.33 2.07
C TYR A 87 -1.29 -19.99 0.83
N ALA A 88 -2.08 -20.73 0.05
CA ALA A 88 -1.62 -21.37 -1.17
C ALA A 88 -1.17 -20.35 -2.24
N VAL A 89 -1.89 -19.23 -2.38
CA VAL A 89 -1.50 -18.14 -3.28
C VAL A 89 -0.17 -17.52 -2.84
N MET A 90 0.01 -17.21 -1.56
CA MET A 90 1.27 -16.68 -1.04
C MET A 90 2.43 -17.68 -1.23
N ALA A 91 2.20 -18.96 -0.94
CA ALA A 91 3.19 -20.01 -1.18
C ALA A 91 3.57 -20.12 -2.68
N MET A 92 2.60 -19.96 -3.57
CA MET A 92 2.84 -19.96 -5.01
C MET A 92 3.68 -18.73 -5.46
N LEU A 93 3.45 -17.56 -4.87
CA LEU A 93 4.26 -16.37 -5.15
C LEU A 93 5.71 -16.54 -4.68
N VAL A 94 5.92 -17.16 -3.51
CA VAL A 94 7.27 -17.30 -2.92
C VAL A 94 8.04 -18.49 -3.49
N TYR A 95 7.39 -19.65 -3.65
CA TYR A 95 8.04 -20.89 -4.10
C TYR A 95 7.85 -21.17 -5.59
N GLY A 96 7.09 -20.34 -6.28
CA GLY A 96 6.88 -20.45 -7.73
C GLY A 96 8.15 -20.10 -8.54
N PRO A 97 8.08 -20.30 -9.86
CA PRO A 97 9.25 -20.11 -10.74
C PRO A 97 9.66 -18.65 -10.93
N SER A 98 8.81 -17.68 -10.56
CA SER A 98 9.06 -16.26 -10.77
C SER A 98 9.80 -15.63 -9.60
N LYS A 99 11.10 -15.38 -9.77
CA LYS A 99 11.90 -14.63 -8.77
C LYS A 99 11.35 -13.22 -8.54
N THR A 100 10.89 -12.55 -9.60
CA THR A 100 10.32 -11.21 -9.52
C THR A 100 9.05 -11.19 -8.65
N ALA A 101 8.16 -12.19 -8.79
CA ALA A 101 6.96 -12.28 -7.98
C ALA A 101 7.29 -12.45 -6.48
N LYS A 102 8.29 -13.29 -6.17
CA LYS A 102 8.80 -13.44 -4.80
C LYS A 102 9.34 -12.14 -4.23
N ILE A 103 10.22 -11.46 -4.99
CA ILE A 103 10.83 -10.19 -4.57
C ILE A 103 9.73 -9.16 -4.31
N GLN A 104 8.82 -8.98 -5.24
CA GLN A 104 7.70 -8.02 -5.09
C GLN A 104 6.81 -8.35 -3.89
N PHE A 105 6.49 -9.62 -3.67
CA PHE A 105 5.73 -10.04 -2.50
C PHE A 105 6.44 -9.67 -1.21
N VAL A 106 7.72 -10.07 -1.06
CA VAL A 106 8.51 -9.81 0.15
C VAL A 106 8.64 -8.31 0.42
N LEU A 107 9.01 -7.52 -0.58
CA LEU A 107 9.17 -6.08 -0.43
C LEU A 107 7.84 -5.40 -0.08
N SER A 108 6.74 -5.73 -0.79
CA SER A 108 5.45 -5.11 -0.55
C SER A 108 4.87 -5.39 0.84
N VAL A 109 5.00 -6.62 1.36
CA VAL A 109 4.50 -6.92 2.71
C VAL A 109 5.40 -6.37 3.81
N GLN A 110 6.71 -6.31 3.58
CA GLN A 110 7.67 -5.78 4.55
C GLN A 110 7.57 -4.26 4.76
N GLU A 111 7.11 -3.53 3.77
CA GLU A 111 6.84 -2.09 3.91
C GLU A 111 5.55 -1.77 4.65
N THR A 112 4.69 -2.76 4.83
CA THR A 112 3.44 -2.59 5.55
C THR A 112 3.60 -3.14 6.96
N SER A 113 3.73 -2.27 7.96
CA SER A 113 3.91 -2.64 9.38
C SER A 113 2.86 -3.65 9.88
N ALA A 114 1.61 -3.56 9.39
CA ALA A 114 0.52 -4.44 9.79
C ALA A 114 0.65 -5.89 9.30
N ILE A 115 1.31 -6.15 8.16
CA ILE A 115 1.38 -7.46 7.52
C ILE A 115 2.80 -7.95 7.22
N GLY A 116 3.83 -7.20 7.65
CA GLY A 116 5.24 -7.53 7.41
C GLY A 116 5.62 -8.94 7.87
N PHE A 117 4.99 -9.43 8.94
CA PHE A 117 5.18 -10.79 9.46
C PHE A 117 4.86 -11.90 8.45
N LEU A 118 4.05 -11.62 7.42
CA LEU A 118 3.69 -12.63 6.41
C LEU A 118 4.91 -13.07 5.58
N ALA A 119 5.88 -12.20 5.35
CA ALA A 119 7.11 -12.58 4.67
C ALA A 119 7.89 -13.63 5.47
N ASN A 120 7.92 -13.49 6.81
CA ASN A 120 8.63 -14.41 7.72
C ASN A 120 7.98 -15.80 7.80
N TRP A 121 6.73 -15.98 7.37
CA TRP A 121 6.09 -17.29 7.26
C TRP A 121 6.68 -18.15 6.13
N PHE A 122 7.26 -17.52 5.12
CA PHE A 122 7.73 -18.19 3.90
C PHE A 122 9.22 -18.02 3.63
N CYS A 123 9.84 -16.95 4.15
CA CYS A 123 11.24 -16.62 3.96
C CYS A 123 11.94 -16.49 5.32
N SER A 124 13.22 -16.89 5.39
CA SER A 124 14.06 -16.59 6.54
C SER A 124 14.38 -15.10 6.61
N GLN A 125 14.75 -14.60 7.80
CA GLN A 125 15.16 -13.21 7.94
C GLN A 125 16.38 -12.88 7.05
N ASP A 126 17.38 -13.76 7.01
CA ASP A 126 18.55 -13.59 6.16
C ASP A 126 18.18 -13.45 4.66
N GLU A 127 17.20 -14.22 4.22
CA GLU A 127 16.71 -14.15 2.85
C GLU A 127 15.96 -12.86 2.56
N ILE A 128 15.13 -12.40 3.51
CA ILE A 128 14.45 -11.11 3.44
C ILE A 128 15.48 -9.98 3.36
N ASP A 129 16.49 -10.02 4.22
CA ASP A 129 17.55 -9.01 4.25
C ASP A 129 18.38 -9.00 2.96
N GLN A 130 18.68 -10.18 2.39
CA GLN A 130 19.31 -10.27 1.09
C GLN A 130 18.44 -9.72 -0.04
N ILE A 131 17.13 -10.00 -0.01
CA ILE A 131 16.20 -9.43 -1.00
C ILE A 131 16.18 -7.92 -0.88
N LYS A 132 16.09 -7.37 0.33
CA LYS A 132 16.14 -5.93 0.58
C LYS A 132 17.47 -5.33 0.08
N ALA A 133 18.60 -5.90 0.48
CA ALA A 133 19.92 -5.40 0.10
C ALA A 133 20.16 -5.44 -1.43
N ASN A 134 19.70 -6.50 -2.10
CA ASN A 134 19.87 -6.64 -3.56
C ASN A 134 18.92 -5.75 -4.37
N ASN A 135 17.88 -5.24 -3.74
CA ASN A 135 16.87 -4.36 -4.36
C ASN A 135 16.85 -2.98 -3.70
N ALA A 136 17.79 -2.71 -2.78
CA ALA A 136 18.00 -1.38 -2.25
C ALA A 136 18.46 -0.45 -3.37
N ILE A 137 17.91 0.74 -3.35
CA ILE A 137 18.33 1.79 -4.26
C ILE A 137 19.74 2.19 -3.88
N LYS A 138 20.61 2.30 -4.87
CA LYS A 138 21.96 2.78 -4.65
C LYS A 138 21.88 4.26 -4.33
N ASP A 139 22.33 4.59 -3.15
CA ASP A 139 22.47 5.97 -2.73
C ASP A 139 23.52 6.68 -3.58
N THR A 140 23.36 7.98 -3.77
CA THR A 140 24.30 8.80 -4.50
C THR A 140 24.93 9.83 -3.55
N ASP A 141 26.22 10.11 -3.74
CA ASP A 141 26.92 11.19 -3.05
C ASP A 141 26.72 12.55 -3.73
N GLU A 142 25.96 12.58 -4.83
CA GLU A 142 25.71 13.79 -5.60
C GLU A 142 24.72 14.69 -4.87
N ILE A 143 25.01 15.99 -4.84
CA ILE A 143 24.13 17.02 -4.31
C ILE A 143 23.63 17.88 -5.47
N THR A 144 22.37 18.24 -5.46
CA THR A 144 21.76 19.11 -6.47
C THR A 144 22.51 20.46 -6.56
N ASP A 145 22.89 20.83 -7.78
CA ASP A 145 23.40 22.17 -8.08
C ASP A 145 22.22 23.14 -8.27
N ALA A 146 21.97 23.95 -7.27
CA ALA A 146 20.92 24.98 -7.31
C ALA A 146 21.14 26.03 -8.44
N GLY A 147 22.35 26.13 -9.01
CA GLY A 147 22.66 26.98 -10.16
C GLY A 147 21.98 26.55 -11.45
N LEU A 148 21.54 25.29 -11.55
CA LEU A 148 20.83 24.77 -12.72
C LEU A 148 19.36 25.20 -12.77
N VAL A 149 18.79 25.71 -11.68
CA VAL A 149 17.42 26.23 -11.64
C VAL A 149 17.46 27.74 -11.80
N ASN A 150 16.80 28.24 -12.84
CA ASN A 150 16.64 29.68 -13.09
C ASN A 150 15.17 30.04 -12.96
N ILE A 151 14.79 30.57 -11.80
CA ILE A 151 13.40 31.00 -11.52
C ILE A 151 13.16 32.32 -12.25
N ASP A 152 12.50 32.26 -13.40
CA ASP A 152 12.10 33.43 -14.17
C ASP A 152 10.66 33.85 -13.79
N THR A 153 10.54 34.65 -12.77
CA THR A 153 9.24 35.20 -12.33
C THR A 153 8.61 36.16 -13.33
N ALA A 154 9.38 36.67 -14.29
CA ALA A 154 8.87 37.58 -15.33
C ALA A 154 8.14 36.86 -16.48
N ALA A 155 8.40 35.56 -16.65
CA ALA A 155 7.78 34.74 -17.70
C ALA A 155 6.44 34.13 -17.28
N GLN A 156 6.00 34.35 -16.04
CA GLN A 156 4.74 33.76 -15.56
C GLN A 156 3.55 34.46 -16.24
N ASP A 157 2.77 33.68 -16.99
CA ASP A 157 1.53 34.14 -17.60
C ASP A 157 0.51 34.46 -16.49
N PRO A 158 0.08 35.73 -16.33
CA PRO A 158 -0.86 36.14 -15.29
C PRO A 158 -2.24 35.49 -15.41
N GLU A 159 -2.60 34.93 -16.57
CA GLU A 159 -3.87 34.24 -16.77
C GLU A 159 -3.84 32.78 -16.30
N THR A 160 -2.67 32.21 -16.12
CA THR A 160 -2.55 30.84 -15.63
C THR A 160 -2.69 30.77 -14.09
N PRO A 161 -3.47 29.84 -13.52
CA PRO A 161 -3.63 29.72 -12.08
C PRO A 161 -2.29 29.54 -11.36
N ASP A 162 -2.11 30.16 -10.20
CA ASP A 162 -0.93 29.99 -9.35
C ASP A 162 -0.69 28.55 -8.92
N ILE A 163 -1.77 27.78 -8.82
CA ILE A 163 -1.76 26.37 -8.51
C ILE A 163 -2.71 25.65 -9.46
N GLU A 164 -2.19 24.61 -10.08
CA GLU A 164 -2.93 23.73 -10.97
C GLU A 164 -2.88 22.30 -10.47
N ILE A 165 -4.00 21.56 -10.54
CA ILE A 165 -4.05 20.13 -10.20
C ILE A 165 -4.44 19.37 -11.47
N VAL A 166 -3.52 18.54 -11.94
CA VAL A 166 -3.67 17.70 -13.13
C VAL A 166 -3.81 16.24 -12.74
N ASP A 167 -4.82 15.58 -13.30
CA ASP A 167 -4.94 14.15 -13.18
C ASP A 167 -3.93 13.45 -14.10
N VAL A 168 -3.10 12.57 -13.52
CA VAL A 168 -2.13 11.77 -14.26
C VAL A 168 -2.51 10.31 -14.19
N LYS A 169 -2.39 9.60 -15.32
CA LYS A 169 -2.76 8.21 -15.41
C LYS A 169 -1.79 7.46 -16.34
N GLY A 170 -1.23 6.38 -15.84
CA GLY A 170 -0.47 5.40 -16.63
C GLY A 170 -1.21 4.07 -16.72
N ALA A 171 -0.58 3.06 -17.30
CA ALA A 171 -1.14 1.73 -17.45
C ALA A 171 -1.42 1.05 -16.10
N THR A 172 -0.58 1.33 -15.09
CA THR A 172 -0.61 0.65 -13.77
C THR A 172 -0.77 1.60 -12.59
N TYR A 173 -0.90 2.90 -12.84
CA TYR A 173 -1.02 3.91 -11.78
C TYR A 173 -1.99 5.02 -12.17
N SER A 174 -2.52 5.68 -11.15
CA SER A 174 -3.22 6.96 -11.27
C SER A 174 -2.78 7.87 -10.13
N GLY A 175 -2.74 9.16 -10.38
CA GLY A 175 -2.30 10.14 -9.40
C GLY A 175 -2.76 11.55 -9.73
N LYS A 176 -2.34 12.48 -8.89
CA LYS A 176 -2.55 13.91 -9.10
C LYS A 176 -1.20 14.62 -9.07
N LEU A 177 -0.99 15.48 -10.05
CA LEU A 177 0.15 16.40 -10.09
C LEU A 177 -0.34 17.77 -9.66
N MET A 178 0.22 18.30 -8.58
CA MET A 178 0.00 19.68 -8.18
C MET A 178 1.18 20.53 -8.67
N ILE A 179 0.91 21.46 -9.54
CA ILE A 179 1.87 22.41 -10.08
C ILE A 179 1.73 23.70 -9.30
N VAL A 180 2.79 24.12 -8.63
CA VAL A 180 2.87 25.39 -7.89
C VAL A 180 3.85 26.30 -8.64
N LYS A 181 3.37 27.39 -9.21
CA LYS A 181 4.18 28.29 -10.01
C LYS A 181 5.19 29.10 -9.20
N ASP A 182 4.79 29.52 -8.02
CA ASP A 182 5.65 30.28 -7.12
C ASP A 182 6.20 29.36 -6.02
N PRO A 183 7.46 28.91 -6.14
CA PRO A 183 8.06 28.03 -5.15
C PRO A 183 8.28 28.71 -3.78
N ALA A 184 8.18 30.03 -3.68
CA ALA A 184 8.22 30.75 -2.39
C ALA A 184 7.01 30.38 -1.51
N ARG A 185 5.95 29.83 -2.07
CA ARG A 185 4.77 29.38 -1.34
C ARG A 185 4.94 28.00 -0.69
N LEU A 186 5.99 27.28 -1.03
CA LEU A 186 6.29 25.97 -0.44
C LEU A 186 7.06 26.14 0.86
N PHE A 187 6.68 25.36 1.86
CA PHE A 187 7.36 25.33 3.15
C PHE A 187 7.16 23.98 3.85
N VAL A 188 8.01 23.71 4.85
CA VAL A 188 7.87 22.54 5.71
C VAL A 188 6.86 22.85 6.82
N GLY A 189 5.76 22.09 6.86
CA GLY A 189 4.80 22.09 7.96
C GLY A 189 5.15 21.02 8.98
N THR A 190 5.11 21.36 10.28
CA THR A 190 5.43 20.44 11.37
C THR A 190 4.28 20.33 12.37
N VAL A 191 4.32 19.29 13.18
CA VAL A 191 3.51 19.19 14.41
C VAL A 191 3.92 20.29 15.40
N PRO A 192 3.07 20.61 16.40
CA PRO A 192 3.43 21.63 17.41
C PRO A 192 4.68 21.31 18.23
N GLU A 193 4.90 20.02 18.50
CA GLU A 193 5.97 19.52 19.35
C GLU A 193 6.37 18.12 18.89
N PHE A 194 7.67 17.86 18.79
CA PHE A 194 8.21 16.56 18.46
C PHE A 194 8.22 15.66 19.69
N THR A 195 7.38 14.64 19.68
CA THR A 195 7.20 13.72 20.80
C THR A 195 7.01 12.28 20.32
N ASN A 196 7.22 11.32 21.24
CA ASN A 196 6.85 9.91 21.00
C ASN A 196 5.32 9.67 21.11
N GLY A 197 4.54 10.75 21.31
CA GLY A 197 3.08 10.68 21.26
C GLY A 197 2.55 10.64 19.82
N ASN A 198 1.23 10.64 19.69
CA ASN A 198 0.58 10.58 18.38
C ASN A 198 0.95 11.76 17.49
N GLY A 199 1.33 11.46 16.26
CA GLY A 199 1.52 12.43 15.20
C GLY A 199 0.20 13.05 14.71
N MET A 200 0.30 13.91 13.73
CA MET A 200 -0.85 14.56 13.09
C MET A 200 -0.92 14.15 11.62
N VAL A 201 -2.14 14.04 11.10
CA VAL A 201 -2.33 13.85 9.67
C VAL A 201 -2.02 15.15 8.90
N VAL A 202 -1.60 15.02 7.63
CA VAL A 202 -1.22 16.15 6.77
C VAL A 202 -2.29 17.25 6.73
N ALA A 203 -3.58 16.85 6.68
CA ALA A 203 -4.68 17.82 6.64
C ALA A 203 -4.75 18.71 7.89
N ASP A 204 -4.41 18.19 9.06
CA ASP A 204 -4.43 18.96 10.31
C ASP A 204 -3.17 19.81 10.44
N ILE A 205 -2.02 19.33 9.94
CA ILE A 205 -0.81 20.17 9.82
C ILE A 205 -1.09 21.32 8.85
N ALA A 206 -1.68 21.06 7.68
CA ALA A 206 -2.02 22.11 6.71
C ALA A 206 -2.94 23.18 7.32
N LYS A 207 -3.98 22.78 8.06
CA LYS A 207 -4.87 23.73 8.78
C LYS A 207 -4.12 24.58 9.80
N ARG A 208 -3.15 24.00 10.52
CA ARG A 208 -2.33 24.72 11.51
C ARG A 208 -1.56 25.89 10.90
N TYR A 209 -1.14 25.75 9.63
CA TYR A 209 -0.38 26.76 8.90
C TYR A 209 -1.25 27.60 7.94
N ASP A 210 -2.56 27.44 7.98
CA ASP A 210 -3.48 28.05 7.00
C ASP A 210 -3.07 27.76 5.55
N ALA A 211 -2.51 26.56 5.32
CA ALA A 211 -2.07 26.12 4.01
C ALA A 211 -3.25 25.57 3.20
N ILE A 212 -3.27 25.83 1.90
CA ILE A 212 -4.34 25.38 0.99
C ILE A 212 -4.22 23.92 0.61
N GLY A 213 -3.08 23.31 0.85
CA GLY A 213 -2.82 21.89 0.61
C GLY A 213 -1.49 21.45 1.19
N GLY A 214 -1.22 20.17 1.11
CA GLY A 214 0.02 19.59 1.58
C GLY A 214 0.15 18.13 1.17
N VAL A 215 1.38 17.64 1.20
CA VAL A 215 1.74 16.24 1.00
C VAL A 215 2.60 15.78 2.18
N ASN A 216 2.65 14.48 2.43
CA ASN A 216 3.59 13.93 3.39
C ASN A 216 5.04 14.20 2.92
N GLY A 217 5.91 14.48 3.87
CA GLY A 217 7.31 14.82 3.63
C GLY A 217 8.25 13.90 4.37
N GLY A 218 8.81 14.39 5.48
CA GLY A 218 9.86 13.70 6.22
C GLY A 218 9.48 12.39 6.87
N GLU A 219 10.48 11.61 7.13
CA GLU A 219 10.42 10.37 7.88
C GLU A 219 10.22 10.63 9.38
N PHE A 220 9.55 9.71 10.04
CA PHE A 220 9.31 9.78 11.49
C PHE A 220 9.43 8.39 12.11
N VAL A 221 9.63 8.34 13.41
CA VAL A 221 9.68 7.09 14.16
C VAL A 221 8.30 6.46 14.15
N ASP A 222 8.17 5.35 13.43
CA ASP A 222 6.94 4.57 13.37
C ASP A 222 6.97 3.50 14.46
N GLY A 223 5.94 3.47 15.31
CA GLY A 223 5.76 2.45 16.32
C GLY A 223 4.85 1.33 15.81
N GLU A 224 4.97 0.13 16.38
CA GLU A 224 4.13 -1.01 15.98
C GLU A 224 2.61 -0.73 16.07
N THR A 225 2.21 0.20 16.93
CA THR A 225 0.79 0.52 17.20
C THR A 225 0.46 2.00 17.13
N THR A 226 1.43 2.89 17.02
CA THR A 226 1.23 4.34 17.06
C THR A 226 2.18 5.04 16.11
N TYR A 227 1.64 5.97 15.34
CA TYR A 227 2.42 6.90 14.52
C TYR A 227 2.91 8.03 15.41
N THR A 228 4.22 8.09 15.65
CA THR A 228 4.78 9.13 16.53
C THR A 228 4.87 10.49 15.83
N ALA A 229 5.09 11.52 16.62
CA ALA A 229 5.41 12.87 16.14
C ALA A 229 6.92 13.14 16.13
N MET A 230 7.76 12.11 16.29
CA MET A 230 9.23 12.24 16.36
C MET A 230 9.83 12.07 14.96
N PRO A 231 10.43 13.11 14.37
CA PRO A 231 11.07 13.01 13.06
C PRO A 231 12.40 12.24 13.14
N ILE A 232 12.76 11.65 12.01
CA ILE A 232 14.07 11.02 11.80
C ILE A 232 14.91 11.95 10.92
N GLY A 233 16.20 12.13 11.30
CA GLY A 233 17.15 12.94 10.54
C GLY A 233 16.92 14.45 10.66
N LEU A 234 17.38 15.19 9.66
CA LEU A 234 17.33 16.63 9.65
C LEU A 234 15.95 17.16 9.28
N VAL A 235 15.43 18.06 10.12
CA VAL A 235 14.25 18.89 9.81
C VAL A 235 14.62 20.35 10.03
N MET A 236 14.47 21.16 8.99
CA MET A 236 14.65 22.60 9.06
C MET A 236 13.38 23.32 8.63
N LYS A 237 13.12 24.46 9.26
CA LYS A 237 12.04 25.36 8.90
C LYS A 237 12.47 26.81 9.10
N ASP A 238 12.22 27.64 8.11
CA ASP A 238 12.57 29.06 8.11
C ASP A 238 14.07 29.33 8.48
N GLY A 239 14.95 28.39 8.11
CA GLY A 239 16.39 28.44 8.42
C GLY A 239 16.76 27.90 9.80
N GLU A 240 15.80 27.56 10.65
CA GLU A 240 16.05 26.97 11.96
C GLU A 240 16.11 25.42 11.87
N ILE A 241 17.09 24.84 12.55
CA ILE A 241 17.16 23.38 12.72
C ILE A 241 16.20 22.99 13.84
N LEU A 242 15.12 22.30 13.49
CA LEU A 242 14.12 21.83 14.44
C LEU A 242 14.44 20.42 14.97
N ASN A 243 15.09 19.60 14.15
CA ASN A 243 15.58 18.28 14.54
C ASN A 243 16.86 17.97 13.79
N ASP A 244 17.81 17.34 14.47
CA ASP A 244 19.06 16.81 13.89
C ASP A 244 19.50 15.62 14.74
N ASN A 245 19.49 14.43 14.19
CA ASN A 245 19.99 13.23 14.86
C ASN A 245 21.50 13.06 14.75
N GLY A 246 22.18 14.01 14.11
CA GLY A 246 23.61 13.99 13.84
C GLY A 246 24.00 13.15 12.62
N GLY A 247 25.23 13.36 12.13
CA GLY A 247 25.71 12.70 10.92
C GLY A 247 25.14 13.28 9.61
N THR A 248 24.96 12.43 8.62
CA THR A 248 24.37 12.80 7.33
C THR A 248 22.88 12.43 7.32
N SER A 249 22.09 13.27 6.68
CA SER A 249 20.68 13.03 6.39
C SER A 249 20.47 13.03 4.89
N HIS A 250 19.53 12.23 4.41
CA HIS A 250 19.08 12.22 3.02
C HIS A 250 18.07 13.35 2.82
N VAL A 251 18.61 14.54 2.50
CA VAL A 251 17.88 15.80 2.58
C VAL A 251 17.12 16.07 1.28
N THR A 252 15.85 16.45 1.44
CA THR A 252 15.07 17.14 0.41
C THR A 252 14.64 18.48 0.97
N GLY A 253 15.11 19.57 0.37
CA GLY A 253 14.93 20.90 0.92
C GLY A 253 14.77 21.99 -0.12
N ILE A 254 14.35 23.18 0.34
CA ILE A 254 14.19 24.38 -0.47
C ILE A 254 15.07 25.46 0.13
N THR A 255 15.86 26.12 -0.71
CA THR A 255 16.75 27.23 -0.29
C THR A 255 15.97 28.52 -0.05
N PHE A 256 16.62 29.53 0.53
CA PHE A 256 16.08 30.89 0.64
C PHE A 256 15.81 31.52 -0.74
N ASP A 257 16.51 31.07 -1.79
CA ASP A 257 16.25 31.46 -3.19
C ASP A 257 15.16 30.62 -3.86
N ASN A 258 14.40 29.84 -3.09
CA ASN A 258 13.29 28.98 -3.51
C ASN A 258 13.68 27.87 -4.51
N LYS A 259 14.90 27.35 -4.42
CA LYS A 259 15.42 26.28 -5.26
C LYS A 259 15.43 24.97 -4.50
N LEU A 260 14.97 23.91 -5.17
CA LEU A 260 14.99 22.54 -4.62
C LEU A 260 16.43 22.03 -4.59
N VAL A 261 16.87 21.60 -3.43
CA VAL A 261 18.17 20.95 -3.21
C VAL A 261 17.97 19.60 -2.56
N MET A 262 18.58 18.59 -3.11
CA MET A 262 18.55 17.21 -2.63
C MET A 262 19.97 16.68 -2.53
N GLY A 263 20.20 15.77 -1.60
CA GLY A 263 21.47 15.06 -1.45
C GLY A 263 21.73 14.58 -0.03
N ASN A 264 22.72 13.71 0.10
CA ASN A 264 23.23 13.29 1.40
C ASN A 264 24.13 14.36 2.00
N MET A 265 23.71 14.97 3.10
CA MET A 265 24.45 16.04 3.70
C MET A 265 24.25 16.18 5.23
N THR A 266 25.21 16.82 5.88
CA THR A 266 25.10 17.22 7.28
C THR A 266 24.24 18.48 7.42
N SER A 267 23.74 18.74 8.62
CA SER A 267 23.05 20.00 8.95
C SER A 267 23.90 21.24 8.66
N ALA A 268 25.21 21.17 8.95
CA ALA A 268 26.15 22.25 8.63
C ALA A 268 26.22 22.51 7.12
N LYS A 269 26.22 21.47 6.29
CA LYS A 269 26.22 21.61 4.81
C LYS A 269 24.88 22.15 4.30
N ALA A 270 23.77 21.75 4.89
CA ALA A 270 22.45 22.28 4.57
C ALA A 270 22.37 23.79 4.82
N VAL A 271 22.90 24.26 5.96
CA VAL A 271 23.02 25.70 6.28
C VAL A 271 23.94 26.42 5.30
N GLU A 272 25.11 25.86 4.98
CA GLU A 272 26.05 26.42 3.99
C GLU A 272 25.40 26.63 2.62
N LEU A 273 24.55 25.65 2.19
CA LEU A 273 23.81 25.72 0.91
C LEU A 273 22.61 26.68 0.95
N GLY A 274 22.35 27.31 2.08
CA GLY A 274 21.23 28.24 2.25
C GLY A 274 19.87 27.56 2.22
N ILE A 275 19.79 26.31 2.68
CA ILE A 275 18.50 25.60 2.80
C ILE A 275 17.68 26.30 3.88
N ARG A 276 16.47 26.71 3.51
CA ARG A 276 15.47 27.35 4.37
C ARG A 276 14.62 26.31 5.08
N ASP A 277 14.08 25.38 4.31
CA ASP A 277 13.19 24.31 4.76
C ASP A 277 13.69 22.98 4.24
N CYS A 278 13.75 21.96 5.05
CA CYS A 278 14.03 20.60 4.59
C CYS A 278 13.48 19.52 5.50
N VAL A 279 13.39 18.35 4.93
CA VAL A 279 13.08 17.09 5.61
C VAL A 279 14.08 16.03 5.23
N ASN A 280 14.23 15.01 6.08
CA ASN A 280 14.95 13.78 5.75
C ASN A 280 13.97 12.74 5.26
N VAL A 281 14.31 12.07 4.16
CA VAL A 281 13.62 10.85 3.69
C VAL A 281 14.69 9.87 3.26
N SER A 282 14.84 8.74 3.95
CA SER A 282 15.88 7.77 3.61
C SER A 282 15.73 7.25 2.18
N SER A 283 16.86 6.87 1.57
CA SER A 283 16.91 6.37 0.19
C SER A 283 16.06 5.12 -0.04
N ASP A 284 15.87 4.32 0.99
CA ASP A 284 15.04 3.11 0.93
C ASP A 284 13.56 3.43 0.66
N ILE A 285 13.08 4.59 1.11
CA ILE A 285 11.68 5.02 1.03
C ILE A 285 11.50 6.07 -0.06
N GLY A 286 12.42 7.03 -0.14
CA GLY A 286 12.34 8.19 -1.03
C GLY A 286 13.65 8.45 -1.78
N PRO A 287 13.99 7.59 -2.76
CA PRO A 287 15.20 7.80 -3.54
C PRO A 287 15.15 9.09 -4.34
N PHE A 288 16.30 9.66 -4.59
CA PHE A 288 16.43 10.73 -5.57
C PHE A 288 16.28 10.13 -6.97
N LEU A 289 15.21 10.55 -7.66
CA LEU A 289 14.89 10.02 -8.99
C LEU A 289 15.67 10.74 -10.10
N ILE A 290 15.89 12.03 -9.91
CA ILE A 290 16.59 12.91 -10.87
C ILE A 290 17.44 13.88 -10.03
N ILE A 291 18.74 13.97 -10.33
CA ILE A 291 19.64 14.97 -9.77
C ILE A 291 20.32 15.70 -10.92
N ASN A 292 20.37 17.01 -10.86
CA ASN A 292 21.01 17.87 -11.87
C ASN A 292 20.51 17.61 -13.31
N GLY A 293 19.24 17.21 -13.44
CA GLY A 293 18.61 16.88 -14.71
C GLY A 293 18.90 15.47 -15.23
N GLU A 294 19.72 14.70 -14.52
CA GLU A 294 20.09 13.33 -14.91
C GLU A 294 19.30 12.31 -14.07
N PRO A 295 18.67 11.32 -14.72
CA PRO A 295 18.02 10.22 -14.03
C PRO A 295 19.02 9.43 -13.19
N GLN A 296 18.66 9.10 -11.96
CA GLN A 296 19.47 8.25 -11.10
C GLN A 296 19.17 6.77 -11.36
N ASP A 297 20.17 5.93 -11.07
CA ASP A 297 20.04 4.47 -11.15
C ASP A 297 19.21 3.97 -9.96
N VAL A 298 17.91 3.94 -10.15
CA VAL A 298 16.95 3.42 -9.19
C VAL A 298 16.56 1.97 -9.53
N ASP A 299 17.49 1.22 -10.11
CA ASP A 299 17.32 -0.20 -10.40
C ASP A 299 17.07 -0.98 -9.11
N GLY A 300 15.85 -1.35 -8.94
CA GLY A 300 15.33 -2.06 -7.81
C GLY A 300 13.85 -1.77 -7.67
N VAL A 301 13.13 -2.74 -7.18
CA VAL A 301 11.71 -2.53 -6.85
C VAL A 301 11.66 -1.94 -5.44
N GLY A 302 12.33 -0.79 -5.27
CA GLY A 302 12.31 -0.09 -3.99
C GLY A 302 10.88 0.07 -3.53
N GLY A 303 10.53 -0.62 -2.46
CA GLY A 303 9.28 -0.43 -1.80
C GLY A 303 8.02 -0.91 -2.48
N GLY A 304 8.08 -1.80 -3.45
CA GLY A 304 6.91 -2.46 -4.03
C GLY A 304 5.86 -1.51 -4.66
N LEU A 305 4.62 -2.00 -4.77
CA LEU A 305 3.48 -1.27 -5.33
C LEU A 305 2.72 -0.53 -4.22
N ASN A 306 3.18 0.66 -3.89
CA ASN A 306 2.59 1.48 -2.83
C ASN A 306 2.20 2.87 -3.36
N PRO A 307 1.29 3.58 -2.69
CA PRO A 307 1.09 5.00 -2.93
C PRO A 307 2.40 5.76 -2.72
N ARG A 308 2.73 6.67 -3.62
CA ARG A 308 3.97 7.45 -3.59
C ARG A 308 3.67 8.94 -3.65
N THR A 309 4.49 9.71 -2.94
CA THR A 309 4.55 11.15 -3.04
C THR A 309 5.90 11.53 -3.61
N ALA A 310 5.95 12.43 -4.53
CA ALA A 310 7.18 12.96 -5.09
C ALA A 310 7.13 14.49 -5.13
N ILE A 311 8.28 15.12 -4.98
CA ILE A 311 8.49 16.55 -5.20
C ILE A 311 9.57 16.73 -6.26
N GLY A 312 9.43 17.73 -7.09
CA GLY A 312 10.40 18.08 -8.10
C GLY A 312 10.30 19.55 -8.46
N GLN A 313 11.35 20.09 -9.05
CA GLN A 313 11.38 21.43 -9.57
C GLN A 313 11.92 21.41 -11.01
N ARG A 314 11.33 22.19 -11.86
CA ARG A 314 11.79 22.37 -13.24
C ARG A 314 12.97 23.34 -13.29
N ALA A 315 13.73 23.31 -14.41
CA ALA A 315 14.85 24.24 -14.60
C ALA A 315 14.44 25.71 -14.68
N ASP A 316 13.17 25.98 -14.99
CA ASP A 316 12.57 27.32 -15.07
C ASP A 316 11.83 27.74 -13.77
N GLY A 317 11.86 26.90 -12.74
CA GLY A 317 11.28 27.20 -11.43
C GLY A 317 9.99 26.45 -11.10
#